data_ed1a917a30b185083d6277b37ba1e27d
#
_entry.id   ed1a917a30b185083d6277b37ba1e27d
#
_cell.length_a   1.000
_cell.length_b   1.000
_cell.length_c   1.000
_cell.angle_alpha   90.00
_cell.angle_beta   90.00
_cell.angle_gamma   90.00
#
_symmetry.space_group_name_H-M   'P 1'
#
loop_
_entity.id
_entity.type
_entity.pdbx_description
1 polymer ?
#
loop_
_entity_poly.entity_id
_entity_poly.type
_entity_poly.pdbx_seq_one_letter_code
_entity_poly.pdbx_strand_id
1 'polypeptide(L)'
;HKAIGLAHSGWRGTVEKMGAHMVKAMEEAFGSRAEELYAAIGPSICQDCYEVSQDVAEQFWKAFPEHREEKRLLYEKGHGKYQLNLWYANELVLTQAGILREHLSFPGICTCCNPEFLFSHRASHGKRGNLCAFLGINVT
;
A
#
# COMPACT_ATOMS: atom_id res chain seq x y z
N HIS A 1 14.87 11.24 -15.32
CA HIS A 1 14.90 12.27 -14.28
C HIS A 1 15.48 11.71 -13.00
N LYS A 2 16.34 12.47 -12.31
CA LYS A 2 16.80 12.13 -10.95
C LYS A 2 15.80 12.70 -9.94
N ALA A 3 14.68 12.00 -9.75
CA ALA A 3 13.62 12.40 -8.84
C ALA A 3 13.16 11.22 -7.99
N ILE A 4 12.77 11.49 -6.76
CA ILE A 4 12.26 10.50 -5.82
C ILE A 4 11.00 11.00 -5.15
N GLY A 5 10.10 10.09 -4.79
CA GLY A 5 8.90 10.36 -4.03
C GLY A 5 8.74 9.32 -2.92
N LEU A 6 8.28 9.75 -1.76
CA LEU A 6 7.99 8.88 -0.62
C LEU A 6 6.67 9.31 0.00
N ALA A 7 5.75 8.36 0.16
CA ALA A 7 4.45 8.62 0.76
C ALA A 7 4.01 7.49 1.70
N HIS A 8 3.27 7.86 2.74
CA HIS A 8 2.56 6.90 3.56
C HIS A 8 1.20 6.58 2.92
N SER A 9 0.93 5.29 2.69
CA SER A 9 -0.35 4.80 2.17
C SER A 9 -0.94 3.74 3.09
N GLY A 10 -1.53 4.18 4.21
CA GLY A 10 -2.40 3.34 5.03
C GLY A 10 -3.73 3.06 4.32
N TRP A 11 -4.67 2.39 4.96
CA TRP A 11 -5.93 2.01 4.31
C TRP A 11 -6.72 3.21 3.76
N ARG A 12 -6.75 4.35 4.49
CA ARG A 12 -7.42 5.58 4.01
C ARG A 12 -6.72 6.15 2.77
N GLY A 13 -5.39 6.29 2.82
CA GLY A 13 -4.63 6.75 1.67
C GLY A 13 -4.75 5.81 0.47
N THR A 14 -4.86 4.51 0.69
CA THR A 14 -5.06 3.53 -0.39
C THR A 14 -6.44 3.69 -1.04
N VAL A 15 -7.50 3.85 -0.26
CA VAL A 15 -8.86 4.13 -0.75
C VAL A 15 -8.89 5.43 -1.56
N GLU A 16 -8.17 6.45 -1.12
CA GLU A 16 -8.03 7.74 -1.80
C GLU A 16 -6.96 7.75 -2.90
N LYS A 17 -6.43 6.56 -3.27
CA LYS A 17 -5.48 6.42 -4.38
C LYS A 17 -4.16 7.21 -4.21
N MET A 18 -3.59 7.21 -3.00
CA MET A 18 -2.35 7.93 -2.69
C MET A 18 -1.21 7.65 -3.70
N GLY A 19 -1.05 6.40 -4.14
CA GLY A 19 -0.06 6.05 -5.15
C GLY A 19 -0.26 6.78 -6.48
N ALA A 20 -1.50 6.96 -6.92
CA ALA A 20 -1.81 7.70 -8.13
C ALA A 20 -1.54 9.21 -7.96
N HIS A 21 -1.85 9.78 -6.79
CA HIS A 21 -1.50 11.16 -6.48
C HIS A 21 0.01 11.38 -6.49
N MET A 22 0.80 10.41 -6.00
CA MET A 22 2.26 10.47 -6.04
C MET A 22 2.79 10.44 -7.48
N VAL A 23 2.28 9.54 -8.32
CA VAL A 23 2.65 9.49 -9.76
C VAL A 23 2.38 10.84 -10.41
N LYS A 24 1.16 11.37 -10.23
CA LYS A 24 0.78 12.68 -10.77
C LYS A 24 1.68 13.81 -10.28
N ALA A 25 2.00 13.84 -9.00
CA ALA A 25 2.90 14.85 -8.44
C ALA A 25 4.32 14.78 -9.04
N MET A 26 4.81 13.57 -9.33
CA MET A 26 6.10 13.39 -9.99
C MET A 26 6.06 13.81 -11.47
N GLU A 27 4.95 13.58 -12.15
CA GLU A 27 4.74 14.10 -13.52
C GLU A 27 4.74 15.63 -13.55
N GLU A 28 3.97 16.25 -12.65
CA GLU A 28 3.82 17.72 -12.60
C GLU A 28 5.11 18.42 -12.17
N ALA A 29 5.83 17.87 -11.17
CA ALA A 29 7.02 18.52 -10.62
C ALA A 29 8.30 18.23 -11.42
N PHE A 30 8.41 17.07 -12.04
CA PHE A 30 9.67 16.62 -12.64
C PHE A 30 9.53 16.17 -14.10
N GLY A 31 8.33 16.16 -14.67
CA GLY A 31 8.07 15.64 -16.01
C GLY A 31 8.31 14.14 -16.12
N SER A 32 8.21 13.40 -15.00
CA SER A 32 8.35 11.94 -14.99
C SER A 32 7.18 11.29 -15.72
N ARG A 33 7.44 10.20 -16.43
CA ARG A 33 6.38 9.42 -17.07
C ARG A 33 6.09 8.19 -16.22
N ALA A 34 4.83 7.85 -16.03
CA ALA A 34 4.44 6.75 -15.13
C ALA A 34 5.14 5.43 -15.46
N GLU A 35 5.26 5.09 -16.75
CA GLU A 35 5.91 3.88 -17.23
C GLU A 35 7.44 3.84 -16.98
N GLU A 36 8.05 4.98 -16.70
CA GLU A 36 9.49 5.10 -16.37
C GLU A 36 9.76 5.04 -14.87
N LEU A 37 8.70 5.13 -14.05
CA LEU A 37 8.83 5.11 -12.60
C LEU A 37 9.02 3.69 -12.07
N TYR A 38 9.92 3.55 -11.12
CA TYR A 38 10.07 2.36 -10.28
C TYR A 38 9.45 2.63 -8.91
N ALA A 39 8.62 1.72 -8.43
CA ALA A 39 7.96 1.84 -7.14
C ALA A 39 8.21 0.62 -6.26
N ALA A 40 8.22 0.84 -4.96
CA ALA A 40 8.32 -0.22 -3.96
C ALA A 40 7.28 0.01 -2.86
N ILE A 41 6.63 -1.06 -2.43
CA ILE A 41 5.76 -1.06 -1.24
C ILE A 41 6.60 -1.62 -0.09
N GLY A 42 6.88 -0.78 0.90
CA GLY A 42 7.68 -1.14 2.06
C GLY A 42 7.00 -2.14 3.00
N PRO A 43 7.72 -2.61 4.04
CA PRO A 43 7.17 -3.48 5.07
C PRO A 43 5.87 -2.92 5.65
N SER A 44 4.83 -3.74 5.67
CA SER A 44 3.50 -3.37 6.15
C SER A 44 2.71 -4.63 6.51
N ILE A 45 1.49 -4.50 6.97
CA ILE A 45 0.68 -5.64 7.42
C ILE A 45 0.19 -6.49 6.24
N CYS A 46 0.33 -7.82 6.32
CA CYS A 46 -0.18 -8.76 5.32
C CYS A 46 -1.69 -9.01 5.46
N GLN A 47 -2.30 -9.63 4.46
CA GLN A 47 -3.73 -9.93 4.44
C GLN A 47 -4.17 -10.77 5.65
N ASP A 48 -3.44 -11.82 5.99
CA ASP A 48 -3.81 -12.73 7.08
C ASP A 48 -3.82 -12.06 8.46
N CYS A 49 -3.02 -11.00 8.63
CA CYS A 49 -2.98 -10.22 9.86
C CYS A 49 -3.93 -9.01 9.85
N TYR A 50 -4.43 -8.60 8.68
CA TYR A 50 -5.17 -7.36 8.55
C TYR A 50 -6.68 -7.56 8.50
N GLU A 51 -7.25 -7.86 9.66
CA GLU A 51 -8.69 -7.89 9.86
C GLU A 51 -9.25 -6.46 9.95
N VAL A 52 -10.30 -6.18 9.20
CA VAL A 52 -11.01 -4.90 9.17
C VAL A 52 -12.51 -5.10 9.38
N SER A 53 -13.21 -4.05 9.77
CA SER A 53 -14.65 -4.02 9.93
C SER A 53 -15.36 -3.81 8.59
N GLN A 54 -16.68 -4.04 8.57
CA GLN A 54 -17.51 -3.91 7.37
C GLN A 54 -17.46 -2.50 6.77
N ASP A 55 -17.46 -1.46 7.58
CA ASP A 55 -17.38 -0.06 7.11
C ASP A 55 -16.09 0.24 6.33
N VAL A 56 -14.98 -0.38 6.70
CA VAL A 56 -13.72 -0.30 5.95
C VAL A 56 -13.82 -1.13 4.66
N ALA A 57 -14.36 -2.35 4.75
CA ALA A 57 -14.55 -3.21 3.58
C ALA A 57 -15.40 -2.54 2.50
N GLU A 58 -16.49 -1.89 2.88
CA GLU A 58 -17.38 -1.15 1.97
C GLU A 58 -16.65 -0.01 1.24
N GLN A 59 -15.73 0.68 1.90
CA GLN A 59 -14.91 1.72 1.26
C GLN A 59 -13.96 1.12 0.21
N PHE A 60 -13.38 -0.06 0.46
CA PHE A 60 -12.55 -0.76 -0.54
C PHE A 60 -13.38 -1.25 -1.72
N TRP A 61 -14.57 -1.81 -1.51
CA TRP A 61 -15.46 -2.19 -2.62
C TRP A 61 -15.90 -1.02 -3.47
N LYS A 62 -16.12 0.14 -2.84
CA LYS A 62 -16.44 1.37 -3.56
C LYS A 62 -15.23 1.91 -4.34
N ALA A 63 -14.04 1.82 -3.78
CA ALA A 63 -12.80 2.30 -4.40
C ALA A 63 -12.27 1.37 -5.51
N PHE A 64 -12.62 0.07 -5.44
CA PHE A 64 -12.17 -0.98 -6.34
C PHE A 64 -13.36 -1.86 -6.82
N PRO A 65 -14.37 -1.28 -7.48
CA PRO A 65 -15.60 -1.99 -7.81
C PRO A 65 -15.37 -3.20 -8.74
N GLU A 66 -14.38 -3.13 -9.62
CA GLU A 66 -14.02 -4.19 -10.57
C GLU A 66 -13.37 -5.40 -9.88
N HIS A 67 -12.85 -5.21 -8.67
CA HIS A 67 -12.17 -6.24 -7.86
C HIS A 67 -13.01 -6.70 -6.67
N ARG A 68 -14.30 -6.38 -6.63
CA ARG A 68 -15.18 -6.64 -5.48
C ARG A 68 -15.26 -8.11 -5.09
N GLU A 69 -15.30 -9.00 -6.09
CA GLU A 69 -15.41 -10.44 -5.88
C GLU A 69 -14.05 -11.13 -5.71
N GLU A 70 -12.95 -10.37 -5.79
CA GLU A 70 -11.61 -10.94 -5.68
C GLU A 70 -11.22 -11.15 -4.21
N LYS A 71 -11.19 -12.39 -3.77
CA LYS A 71 -10.68 -12.79 -2.44
C LYS A 71 -9.23 -12.37 -2.19
N ARG A 72 -8.46 -12.15 -3.27
CA ARG A 72 -7.10 -11.61 -3.18
C ARG A 72 -7.08 -10.20 -2.63
N LEU A 73 -8.11 -9.38 -2.92
CA LEU A 73 -8.25 -8.03 -2.38
C LEU A 73 -8.82 -8.08 -0.97
N LEU A 74 -9.96 -8.74 -0.82
CA LEU A 74 -10.75 -8.72 0.41
C LEU A 74 -11.68 -9.93 0.47
N TYR A 75 -11.71 -10.63 1.59
CA TYR A 75 -12.67 -11.70 1.82
C TYR A 75 -13.27 -11.68 3.22
N GLU A 76 -14.50 -12.14 3.32
CA GLU A 76 -15.21 -12.23 4.59
C GLU A 76 -14.67 -13.40 5.43
N LYS A 77 -14.40 -13.10 6.70
CA LYS A 77 -13.98 -14.07 7.70
C LYS A 77 -15.15 -14.55 8.58
N GLY A 78 -16.27 -13.85 8.53
CA GLY A 78 -17.47 -14.04 9.34
C GLY A 78 -17.69 -12.92 10.35
N HIS A 79 -18.92 -12.84 10.85
CA HIS A 79 -19.33 -11.86 11.86
C HIS A 79 -19.05 -10.39 11.49
N GLY A 80 -19.15 -10.03 10.19
CA GLY A 80 -18.88 -8.68 9.70
C GLY A 80 -17.40 -8.30 9.76
N LYS A 81 -16.51 -9.28 9.77
CA LYS A 81 -15.05 -9.11 9.73
C LYS A 81 -14.50 -9.60 8.40
N TYR A 82 -13.50 -8.88 7.92
CA TYR A 82 -12.91 -9.08 6.60
C TYR A 82 -11.39 -9.07 6.68
N GLN A 83 -10.74 -9.88 5.86
CA GLN A 83 -9.28 -9.86 5.68
C GLN A 83 -8.94 -9.04 4.44
N LEU A 84 -8.22 -7.94 4.63
CA LEU A 84 -7.86 -6.98 3.60
C LEU A 84 -6.41 -7.13 3.17
N ASN A 85 -6.18 -7.25 1.86
CA ASN A 85 -4.85 -7.23 1.26
C ASN A 85 -4.46 -5.81 0.84
N LEU A 86 -3.83 -5.09 1.78
CA LEU A 86 -3.39 -3.73 1.54
C LEU A 86 -2.26 -3.65 0.49
N TRP A 87 -1.42 -4.68 0.40
CA TRP A 87 -0.37 -4.78 -0.62
C TRP A 87 -0.97 -4.83 -2.01
N TYR A 88 -1.95 -5.73 -2.21
CA TYR A 88 -2.61 -5.87 -3.51
C TYR A 88 -3.40 -4.62 -3.88
N ALA A 89 -4.09 -3.99 -2.92
CA ALA A 89 -4.79 -2.74 -3.19
C ALA A 89 -3.84 -1.63 -3.67
N ASN A 90 -2.65 -1.48 -3.06
CA ASN A 90 -1.65 -0.52 -3.52
C ASN A 90 -1.01 -0.92 -4.87
N GLU A 91 -0.82 -2.22 -5.14
CA GLU A 91 -0.42 -2.72 -6.46
C GLU A 91 -1.41 -2.26 -7.54
N LEU A 92 -2.72 -2.43 -7.29
CA LEU A 92 -3.78 -1.97 -8.20
C LEU A 92 -3.73 -0.46 -8.43
N VAL A 93 -3.56 0.33 -7.37
CA VAL A 93 -3.46 1.79 -7.48
C VAL A 93 -2.28 2.21 -8.36
N LEU A 94 -1.11 1.62 -8.14
CA LEU A 94 0.12 1.98 -8.86
C LEU A 94 0.07 1.55 -10.33
N THR A 95 -0.44 0.35 -10.61
CA THR A 95 -0.59 -0.14 -12.00
C THR A 95 -1.66 0.63 -12.76
N GLN A 96 -2.79 0.95 -12.14
CA GLN A 96 -3.82 1.81 -12.72
C GLN A 96 -3.31 3.23 -12.99
N ALA A 97 -2.34 3.71 -12.22
CA ALA A 97 -1.67 4.99 -12.45
C ALA A 97 -0.61 4.95 -13.57
N GLY A 98 -0.39 3.78 -14.20
CA GLY A 98 0.50 3.61 -15.35
C GLY A 98 1.90 3.09 -15.04
N ILE A 99 2.22 2.76 -13.77
CA ILE A 99 3.48 2.10 -13.44
C ILE A 99 3.47 0.67 -13.99
N LEU A 100 4.51 0.29 -14.70
CA LEU A 100 4.64 -1.05 -15.24
C LEU A 100 4.82 -2.07 -14.11
N ARG A 101 4.19 -3.26 -14.26
CA ARG A 101 4.23 -4.28 -13.21
C ARG A 101 5.66 -4.75 -12.92
N GLU A 102 6.51 -4.85 -13.91
CA GLU A 102 7.92 -5.18 -13.79
C GLU A 102 8.75 -4.10 -13.06
N HIS A 103 8.20 -2.89 -12.91
CA HIS A 103 8.80 -1.80 -12.15
C HIS A 103 8.31 -1.74 -10.68
N LEU A 104 7.46 -2.69 -10.26
CA LEU A 104 6.96 -2.76 -8.89
C LEU A 104 7.75 -3.79 -8.07
N SER A 105 8.17 -3.40 -6.89
CA SER A 105 8.86 -4.25 -5.93
C SER A 105 8.03 -4.42 -4.66
N PHE A 106 7.96 -5.66 -4.19
CA PHE A 106 7.25 -6.05 -2.97
C PHE A 106 8.18 -6.91 -2.11
N PRO A 107 8.70 -6.41 -0.99
CA PRO A 107 9.53 -7.20 -0.09
C PRO A 107 8.76 -8.33 0.59
N GLY A 108 7.42 -8.22 0.67
CA GLY A 108 6.58 -9.24 1.30
C GLY A 108 6.80 -9.37 2.82
N ILE A 109 7.33 -8.33 3.47
CA ILE A 109 7.64 -8.36 4.90
C ILE A 109 6.46 -7.80 5.68
N CYS A 110 5.82 -8.67 6.46
CA CYS A 110 4.72 -8.29 7.34
C CYS A 110 5.22 -7.77 8.68
N THR A 111 4.81 -6.55 9.03
CA THR A 111 5.15 -5.95 10.33
C THR A 111 4.52 -6.68 11.51
N CYS A 112 3.33 -7.25 11.32
CA CYS A 112 2.61 -7.98 12.36
C CYS A 112 3.17 -9.39 12.60
N CYS A 113 3.69 -10.04 11.55
CA CYS A 113 4.34 -11.35 11.67
C CYS A 113 5.76 -11.26 12.24
N ASN A 114 6.38 -10.07 12.20
CA ASN A 114 7.76 -9.85 12.65
C ASN A 114 7.84 -8.74 13.72
N PRO A 115 7.09 -8.86 14.83
CA PRO A 115 6.99 -7.80 15.83
C PRO A 115 8.28 -7.56 16.61
N GLU A 116 9.21 -8.52 16.58
CA GLU A 116 10.53 -8.42 17.21
C GLU A 116 11.51 -7.51 16.45
N PHE A 117 11.28 -7.31 15.14
CA PHE A 117 12.11 -6.46 14.30
C PHE A 117 11.43 -5.17 13.84
N LEU A 118 10.08 -5.18 13.76
CA LEU A 118 9.30 -4.10 13.18
C LEU A 118 8.17 -3.66 14.12
N PHE A 119 8.01 -2.38 14.32
CA PHE A 119 6.87 -1.88 15.05
C PHE A 119 5.56 -2.15 14.31
N SER A 120 4.61 -2.78 15.00
CA SER A 120 3.29 -3.09 14.48
C SER A 120 2.20 -2.63 15.44
N HIS A 121 1.32 -1.76 14.96
CA HIS A 121 0.15 -1.32 15.73
C HIS A 121 -0.74 -2.51 16.11
N ARG A 122 -0.95 -3.44 15.19
CA ARG A 122 -1.79 -4.62 15.40
C ARG A 122 -1.18 -5.59 16.42
N ALA A 123 0.07 -5.99 16.24
CA ALA A 123 0.74 -6.93 17.13
C ALA A 123 0.93 -6.36 18.57
N SER A 124 1.15 -5.05 18.68
CA SER A 124 1.35 -4.40 19.97
C SER A 124 0.08 -3.86 20.64
N HIS A 125 -1.09 -4.13 20.05
CA HIS A 125 -2.38 -3.58 20.53
C HIS A 125 -2.32 -2.05 20.74
N GLY A 126 -1.68 -1.34 19.82
CA GLY A 126 -1.53 0.11 19.84
C GLY A 126 -0.33 0.64 20.65
N LYS A 127 0.35 -0.20 21.42
CA LYS A 127 1.55 0.16 22.19
C LYS A 127 2.81 0.01 21.33
N ARG A 128 2.95 0.85 20.30
CA ARG A 128 4.05 0.76 19.34
C ARG A 128 4.91 2.01 19.30
N GLY A 129 6.15 1.85 18.82
CA GLY A 129 6.93 2.93 18.23
C GLY A 129 6.53 3.19 16.79
N ASN A 130 7.34 3.93 16.06
CA ASN A 130 7.13 4.26 14.66
C ASN A 130 8.16 3.56 13.77
N LEU A 131 7.74 3.15 12.56
CA LEU A 131 8.63 2.83 11.48
C LEU A 131 8.85 4.09 10.65
N CYS A 132 10.10 4.36 10.31
CA CYS A 132 10.47 5.46 9.43
C CYS A 132 11.02 4.90 8.12
N ALA A 133 10.65 5.51 7.01
CA ALA A 133 11.23 5.25 5.72
C ALA A 133 12.06 6.45 5.27
N PHE A 134 13.21 6.18 4.68
CA PHE A 134 14.11 7.19 4.14
C PHE A 134 14.45 6.81 2.70
N LEU A 135 14.38 7.78 1.82
CA LEU A 135 14.74 7.60 0.42
C LEU A 135 15.69 8.74 0.01
N GLY A 136 16.78 8.42 -0.65
CA GLY A 136 17.78 9.40 -1.06
C GLY A 136 18.38 9.06 -2.42
N ILE A 137 18.84 10.07 -3.13
CA ILE A 137 19.61 9.92 -4.37
C ILE A 137 21.08 10.04 -4.02
N ASN A 138 21.86 9.00 -4.35
CA ASN A 138 23.32 9.11 -4.27
C ASN A 138 23.83 10.03 -5.38
N VAL A 139 24.42 11.14 -4.99
CA VAL A 139 25.10 12.07 -5.89
C VAL A 139 26.58 11.67 -5.87
N THR A 140 26.96 10.79 -6.77
CA THR A 140 28.38 10.52 -7.09
C THR A 140 28.79 11.32 -8.29
#